data_0e54e774606064effabf631061f7a2c2
#
_entry.id   0e54e774606064effabf631061f7a2c2
#
_cell.length_a   1.000
_cell.length_b   1.000
_cell.length_c   1.000
_cell.angle_alpha   90.00
_cell.angle_beta   90.00
_cell.angle_gamma   90.00
#
_symmetry.space_group_name_H-M   'P 1'
#
loop_
_entity.id
_entity.type
_entity.pdbx_description
1 polymer ?
#
loop_
_entity_poly.entity_id
_entity_poly.type
_entity_poly.pdbx_seq_one_letter_code
_entity_poly.pdbx_strand_id
1 'polypeptide(L)'
;MEGEKFVSGAYHADNVAPIIFGGITLVRTIDDLDIIPLPTPKELEVVIVRPNIEIKTADSRKVVKKKVKIEKMTQQSANLGSFVSSLYSEDYDLMSRSVIDQVVEPDRAVLIPEFEKIKMISKVSGSIAAGISGSGPSIFSLSKNRVTSNNILDKISDHYNSMDIDFDGFISKVNSGGIKIIETK
;
A
#
# COMPACT_ATOMS: atom_id res chain seq x y z
N MET A 1 -7.19 -17.83 3.63
CA MET A 1 -7.92 -17.22 4.77
C MET A 1 -7.62 -17.90 6.11
N GLU A 2 -7.61 -19.25 6.21
CA GLU A 2 -7.26 -19.95 7.46
C GLU A 2 -5.85 -19.62 7.97
N GLY A 3 -4.86 -19.50 7.08
CA GLY A 3 -3.50 -19.08 7.43
C GLY A 3 -3.45 -17.67 8.02
N GLU A 4 -4.22 -16.73 7.48
CA GLU A 4 -4.32 -15.37 8.01
C GLU A 4 -4.93 -15.36 9.43
N LYS A 5 -5.99 -16.15 9.65
CA LYS A 5 -6.59 -16.30 10.98
C LYS A 5 -5.61 -16.88 11.99
N PHE A 6 -4.81 -17.87 11.57
CA PHE A 6 -3.81 -18.50 12.43
C PHE A 6 -2.74 -17.51 12.89
N VAL A 7 -2.26 -16.65 11.97
CA VAL A 7 -1.18 -15.69 12.26
C VAL A 7 -1.70 -14.42 12.94
N SER A 8 -2.81 -13.87 12.46
CA SER A 8 -3.31 -12.54 12.86
C SER A 8 -4.50 -12.57 13.83
N GLY A 9 -5.06 -13.76 14.08
CA GLY A 9 -6.23 -13.94 14.95
C GLY A 9 -7.57 -13.53 14.32
N ALA A 10 -7.60 -13.10 13.04
CA ALA A 10 -8.81 -12.74 12.34
C ALA A 10 -8.70 -13.09 10.85
N TYR A 11 -9.85 -13.25 10.18
CA TYR A 11 -9.90 -13.44 8.74
C TYR A 11 -9.61 -12.11 8.03
N HIS A 12 -8.63 -12.13 7.11
CA HIS A 12 -8.28 -11.00 6.25
C HIS A 12 -8.08 -11.52 4.83
N ALA A 13 -8.63 -10.82 3.85
CA ALA A 13 -8.49 -11.17 2.43
C ALA A 13 -7.65 -10.15 1.65
N ASP A 14 -7.33 -9.02 2.26
CA ASP A 14 -6.66 -7.88 1.63
C ASP A 14 -5.26 -8.19 1.09
N ASN A 15 -4.51 -9.11 1.72
CA ASN A 15 -3.23 -9.61 1.19
C ASN A 15 -3.43 -10.84 0.30
N VAL A 16 -4.34 -11.75 0.66
CA VAL A 16 -4.54 -13.03 -0.03
C VAL A 16 -5.21 -12.83 -1.39
N ALA A 17 -6.19 -11.92 -1.48
CA ALA A 17 -6.92 -11.68 -2.71
C ALA A 17 -6.01 -11.22 -3.87
N PRO A 18 -5.18 -10.17 -3.72
CA PRO A 18 -4.32 -9.73 -4.81
C PRO A 18 -3.23 -10.75 -5.16
N ILE A 19 -2.80 -11.60 -4.23
CA ILE A 19 -1.87 -12.70 -4.54
C ILE A 19 -2.53 -13.73 -5.45
N ILE A 20 -3.78 -14.12 -5.15
CA ILE A 20 -4.51 -15.14 -5.90
C ILE A 20 -4.98 -14.61 -7.26
N PHE A 21 -5.63 -13.45 -7.27
CA PHE A 21 -6.24 -12.88 -8.47
C PHE A 21 -5.27 -12.05 -9.31
N GLY A 22 -4.22 -11.52 -8.70
CA GLY A 22 -3.33 -10.53 -9.30
C GLY A 22 -3.94 -9.14 -9.33
N GLY A 23 -3.16 -8.16 -9.77
CA GLY A 23 -3.61 -6.79 -9.96
C GLY A 23 -4.01 -6.08 -8.68
N ILE A 24 -5.02 -5.23 -8.82
CA ILE A 24 -5.62 -4.48 -7.71
C ILE A 24 -6.98 -5.12 -7.42
N THR A 25 -7.25 -5.42 -6.16
CA THR A 25 -8.51 -6.04 -5.73
C THR A 25 -9.19 -5.21 -4.65
N LEU A 26 -10.50 -5.10 -4.71
CA LEU A 26 -11.35 -4.54 -3.67
C LEU A 26 -12.07 -5.67 -2.94
N VAL A 27 -11.79 -5.84 -1.66
CA VAL A 27 -12.51 -6.77 -0.79
C VAL A 27 -13.74 -6.05 -0.25
N ARG A 28 -14.93 -6.36 -0.80
CA ARG A 28 -16.19 -5.73 -0.38
C ARG A 28 -16.70 -6.33 0.93
N THR A 29 -16.64 -7.63 1.06
CA THR A 29 -16.93 -8.33 2.31
C THR A 29 -16.10 -9.62 2.42
N ILE A 30 -15.83 -10.01 3.66
CA ILE A 30 -15.06 -11.22 3.98
C ILE A 30 -16.00 -12.43 4.14
N ASP A 31 -17.23 -12.23 4.63
CA ASP A 31 -18.16 -13.29 4.97
C ASP A 31 -18.52 -14.14 3.74
N ASP A 32 -18.81 -13.48 2.61
CA ASP A 32 -19.12 -14.13 1.33
C ASP A 32 -17.92 -14.16 0.37
N LEU A 33 -16.72 -13.72 0.82
CA LEU A 33 -15.53 -13.58 -0.02
C LEU A 33 -15.79 -12.78 -1.31
N ASP A 34 -16.55 -11.70 -1.20
CA ASP A 34 -16.88 -10.85 -2.33
C ASP A 34 -15.66 -9.95 -2.68
N ILE A 35 -14.91 -10.41 -3.67
CA ILE A 35 -13.68 -9.80 -4.12
C ILE A 35 -13.87 -9.30 -5.55
N ILE A 36 -13.65 -8.01 -5.75
CA ILE A 36 -13.84 -7.32 -7.01
C ILE A 36 -12.47 -7.01 -7.60
N PRO A 37 -12.07 -7.65 -8.72
CA PRO A 37 -10.89 -7.23 -9.47
C PRO A 37 -11.10 -5.83 -10.06
N LEU A 38 -10.10 -4.96 -9.89
CA LEU A 38 -10.12 -3.61 -10.43
C LEU A 38 -9.14 -3.48 -11.61
N PRO A 39 -9.37 -2.54 -12.55
CA PRO A 39 -8.41 -2.25 -13.59
C PRO A 39 -7.05 -1.93 -13.02
N THR A 40 -6.00 -2.50 -13.62
CA THR A 40 -4.62 -2.23 -13.22
C THR A 40 -3.91 -1.55 -14.39
N PRO A 41 -3.59 -0.25 -14.28
CA PRO A 41 -2.89 0.45 -15.35
C PRO A 41 -1.54 -0.19 -15.65
N LYS A 42 -1.27 -0.45 -16.94
CA LYS A 42 -0.08 -1.21 -17.40
C LYS A 42 1.26 -0.52 -17.07
N GLU A 43 1.23 0.80 -16.99
CA GLU A 43 2.41 1.62 -16.72
C GLU A 43 2.70 1.75 -15.22
N LEU A 44 1.75 1.34 -14.37
CA LEU A 44 1.88 1.53 -12.93
C LEU A 44 3.02 0.67 -12.37
N GLU A 45 4.00 1.33 -11.77
CA GLU A 45 5.08 0.72 -11.02
C GLU A 45 4.97 1.04 -9.53
N VAL A 46 5.49 0.13 -8.73
CA VAL A 46 5.50 0.23 -7.27
C VAL A 46 6.94 0.18 -6.79
N VAL A 47 7.32 1.15 -5.99
CA VAL A 47 8.51 1.10 -5.14
C VAL A 47 8.06 0.68 -3.76
N ILE A 48 8.68 -0.34 -3.20
CA ILE A 48 8.48 -0.76 -1.81
C ILE A 48 9.78 -0.53 -1.07
N VAL A 49 9.70 0.14 0.06
CA VAL A 49 10.82 0.30 0.99
C VAL A 49 10.40 -0.23 2.35
N ARG A 50 11.18 -1.15 2.89
CA ARG A 50 10.93 -1.79 4.17
C ARG A 50 12.10 -1.54 5.12
N PRO A 51 11.95 -0.65 6.10
CA PRO A 51 12.93 -0.57 7.20
C PRO A 51 13.05 -1.91 7.94
N ASN A 52 14.26 -2.35 8.26
CA ASN A 52 14.50 -3.63 8.93
C ASN A 52 14.22 -3.51 10.44
N ILE A 53 12.99 -3.16 10.76
CA ILE A 53 12.43 -3.12 12.10
C ILE A 53 11.27 -4.10 12.23
N GLU A 54 11.06 -4.61 13.42
CA GLU A 54 9.90 -5.46 13.70
C GLU A 54 8.76 -4.61 14.27
N ILE A 55 7.64 -4.54 13.56
CA ILE A 55 6.37 -4.03 14.08
C ILE A 55 5.41 -5.21 14.21
N LYS A 56 5.10 -5.59 15.45
CA LYS A 56 4.10 -6.64 15.68
C LYS A 56 2.73 -6.15 15.23
N THR A 57 2.02 -6.96 14.44
CA THR A 57 0.67 -6.64 13.95
C THR A 57 -0.29 -6.25 15.09
N ALA A 58 -0.14 -6.88 16.26
CA ALA A 58 -0.92 -6.54 17.45
C ALA A 58 -0.67 -5.09 17.92
N ASP A 59 0.57 -4.60 17.85
CA ASP A 59 0.91 -3.25 18.28
C ASP A 59 0.46 -2.22 17.24
N SER A 60 0.61 -2.54 15.94
CA SER A 60 0.07 -1.73 14.86
C SER A 60 -1.46 -1.58 14.90
N ARG A 61 -2.18 -2.55 15.49
CA ARG A 61 -3.62 -2.45 15.72
C ARG A 61 -3.97 -1.62 16.96
N LYS A 62 -3.15 -1.69 18.01
CA LYS A 62 -3.40 -0.96 19.26
C LYS A 62 -3.34 0.56 19.11
N VAL A 63 -2.46 1.06 18.23
CA VAL A 63 -2.30 2.50 18.00
C VAL A 63 -3.47 3.11 17.24
N VAL A 64 -4.21 2.31 16.47
CA VAL A 64 -5.34 2.81 15.66
C VAL A 64 -6.53 3.17 16.56
N LYS A 65 -7.01 4.38 16.40
CA LYS A 65 -8.18 4.90 17.13
C LYS A 65 -9.44 4.10 16.79
N LYS A 66 -10.18 3.70 17.82
CA LYS A 66 -11.44 2.96 17.67
C LYS A 66 -12.62 3.81 17.24
N LYS A 67 -12.50 5.14 17.30
CA LYS A 67 -13.55 6.09 16.93
C LYS A 67 -12.99 7.13 16.00
N VAL A 68 -13.69 7.40 14.92
CA VAL A 68 -13.34 8.37 13.88
C VAL A 68 -14.48 9.36 13.73
N LYS A 69 -14.15 10.63 13.50
CA LYS A 69 -15.15 11.66 13.20
C LYS A 69 -15.82 11.36 11.85
N ILE A 70 -17.12 11.63 11.75
CA ILE A 70 -17.89 11.34 10.54
C ILE A 70 -17.34 12.07 9.31
N GLU A 71 -16.80 13.28 9.48
CA GLU A 71 -16.22 14.05 8.41
C GLU A 71 -14.98 13.33 7.81
N LYS A 72 -14.14 12.73 8.66
CA LYS A 72 -12.99 11.93 8.21
C LYS A 72 -13.42 10.67 7.48
N MET A 73 -14.47 9.98 7.97
CA MET A 73 -15.01 8.80 7.30
C MET A 73 -15.62 9.16 5.94
N THR A 74 -16.33 10.27 5.85
CA THR A 74 -16.87 10.78 4.57
C THR A 74 -15.74 11.05 3.58
N GLN A 75 -14.68 11.73 4.01
CA GLN A 75 -13.51 11.98 3.16
C GLN A 75 -12.79 10.69 2.75
N GLN A 76 -12.62 9.74 3.68
CA GLN A 76 -12.01 8.44 3.38
C GLN A 76 -12.83 7.66 2.34
N SER A 77 -14.15 7.68 2.46
CA SER A 77 -15.05 7.03 1.49
C SER A 77 -14.99 7.72 0.12
N ALA A 78 -14.93 9.05 0.09
CA ALA A 78 -14.75 9.82 -1.14
C ALA A 78 -13.39 9.51 -1.79
N ASN A 79 -12.32 9.44 -1.01
CA ASN A 79 -10.98 9.05 -1.50
C ASN A 79 -10.99 7.65 -2.11
N LEU A 80 -11.61 6.66 -1.44
CA LEU A 80 -11.73 5.31 -1.97
C LEU A 80 -12.51 5.29 -3.30
N GLY A 81 -13.67 5.94 -3.36
CA GLY A 81 -14.48 6.03 -4.59
C GLY A 81 -13.72 6.72 -5.72
N SER A 82 -12.99 7.80 -5.42
CA SER A 82 -12.16 8.52 -6.39
C SER A 82 -10.97 7.68 -6.87
N PHE A 83 -10.33 6.93 -5.98
CA PHE A 83 -9.27 6.00 -6.35
C PHE A 83 -9.78 4.92 -7.31
N VAL A 84 -10.91 4.28 -7.00
CA VAL A 84 -11.53 3.30 -7.90
C VAL A 84 -11.86 3.94 -9.25
N SER A 85 -12.47 5.13 -9.26
CA SER A 85 -12.75 5.87 -10.50
C SER A 85 -11.49 6.14 -11.31
N SER A 86 -10.40 6.54 -10.65
CA SER A 86 -9.11 6.82 -11.30
C SER A 86 -8.50 5.61 -12.00
N LEU A 87 -8.73 4.40 -11.49
CA LEU A 87 -8.28 3.16 -12.13
C LEU A 87 -9.04 2.88 -13.43
N TYR A 88 -10.35 3.14 -13.47
CA TYR A 88 -11.17 2.96 -14.67
C TYR A 88 -10.91 4.02 -15.74
N SER A 89 -10.60 5.25 -15.35
CA SER A 89 -10.32 6.36 -16.27
C SER A 89 -8.83 6.52 -16.61
N GLU A 90 -7.93 5.77 -15.96
CA GLU A 90 -6.47 5.94 -16.01
C GLU A 90 -6.05 7.39 -15.68
N ASP A 91 -6.83 8.08 -14.82
CA ASP A 91 -6.56 9.44 -14.37
C ASP A 91 -5.58 9.43 -13.18
N TYR A 92 -4.30 9.61 -13.48
CA TYR A 92 -3.24 9.61 -12.47
C TYR A 92 -3.25 10.85 -11.57
N ASP A 93 -3.80 11.97 -12.01
CA ASP A 93 -3.96 13.17 -11.18
C ASP A 93 -5.06 12.94 -10.13
N LEU A 94 -6.17 12.31 -10.54
CA LEU A 94 -7.20 11.86 -9.60
C LEU A 94 -6.66 10.80 -8.64
N MET A 95 -5.89 9.84 -9.14
CA MET A 95 -5.23 8.81 -8.31
C MET A 95 -4.36 9.45 -7.25
N SER A 96 -3.51 10.41 -7.62
CA SER A 96 -2.62 11.13 -6.70
C SER A 96 -3.38 11.85 -5.58
N ARG A 97 -4.54 12.44 -5.89
CA ARG A 97 -5.38 13.13 -4.92
C ARG A 97 -6.23 12.20 -4.05
N SER A 98 -6.33 10.92 -4.44
CA SER A 98 -7.23 9.94 -3.82
C SER A 98 -6.52 8.94 -2.90
N VAL A 99 -5.25 8.63 -3.15
CA VAL A 99 -4.47 7.71 -2.32
C VAL A 99 -3.98 8.43 -1.06
N ILE A 100 -4.94 8.80 -0.23
CA ILE A 100 -4.71 9.49 1.06
C ILE A 100 -5.55 8.80 2.12
N ASP A 101 -4.91 8.15 3.07
CA ASP A 101 -5.59 7.57 4.23
C ASP A 101 -5.72 8.62 5.36
N GLN A 102 -6.95 8.97 5.68
CA GLN A 102 -7.30 9.94 6.71
C GLN A 102 -7.51 9.29 8.09
N VAL A 103 -7.59 7.96 8.13
CA VAL A 103 -8.11 7.22 9.30
C VAL A 103 -7.02 6.43 9.99
N VAL A 104 -6.28 5.60 9.24
CA VAL A 104 -5.35 4.61 9.81
C VAL A 104 -3.90 5.05 9.70
N GLU A 105 -3.49 5.57 8.55
CA GLU A 105 -2.10 5.98 8.30
C GLU A 105 -1.58 6.99 9.34
N PRO A 106 -2.32 8.04 9.74
CA PRO A 106 -1.82 9.00 10.73
C PRO A 106 -1.50 8.38 12.09
N ASP A 107 -2.23 7.33 12.47
CA ASP A 107 -2.00 6.64 13.74
C ASP A 107 -0.84 5.63 13.64
N ARG A 108 -0.63 5.00 12.48
CA ARG A 108 0.46 4.03 12.24
C ARG A 108 1.79 4.67 11.87
N ALA A 109 1.77 5.84 11.28
CA ALA A 109 2.97 6.56 10.83
C ALA A 109 4.03 6.70 11.92
N VAL A 110 3.61 6.90 13.16
CA VAL A 110 4.50 7.04 14.33
C VAL A 110 5.32 5.79 14.66
N LEU A 111 4.94 4.64 14.11
CA LEU A 111 5.65 3.37 14.32
C LEU A 111 6.77 3.15 13.28
N ILE A 112 6.79 3.94 12.20
CA ILE A 112 7.71 3.75 11.08
C ILE A 112 8.74 4.88 11.09
N PRO A 113 10.05 4.57 11.19
CA PRO A 113 11.09 5.58 11.20
C PRO A 113 11.00 6.48 9.96
N GLU A 114 11.06 7.79 10.17
CA GLU A 114 11.12 8.80 9.11
C GLU A 114 9.94 8.77 8.10
N PHE A 115 8.80 8.14 8.44
CA PHE A 115 7.69 7.93 7.50
C PHE A 115 7.28 9.20 6.74
N GLU A 116 7.03 10.30 7.44
CA GLU A 116 6.60 11.56 6.81
C GLU A 116 7.68 12.12 5.88
N LYS A 117 8.95 11.94 6.24
CA LYS A 117 10.07 12.36 5.40
C LYS A 117 10.17 11.50 4.14
N ILE A 118 10.02 10.17 4.27
CA ILE A 118 10.02 9.24 3.14
C ILE A 118 8.84 9.55 2.19
N LYS A 119 7.66 9.82 2.73
CA LYS A 119 6.49 10.20 1.94
C LYS A 119 6.72 11.53 1.19
N MET A 120 7.35 12.50 1.83
CA MET A 120 7.73 13.77 1.18
C MET A 120 8.79 13.55 0.09
N ILE A 121 9.85 12.76 0.36
CA ILE A 121 10.88 12.41 -0.63
C ILE A 121 10.23 11.74 -1.84
N SER A 122 9.36 10.76 -1.63
CA SER A 122 8.62 10.10 -2.71
C SER A 122 7.88 11.10 -3.58
N LYS A 123 7.14 12.02 -2.96
CA LYS A 123 6.35 13.04 -3.65
C LYS A 123 7.23 13.97 -4.50
N VAL A 124 8.31 14.52 -3.95
CA VAL A 124 9.20 15.43 -4.69
C VAL A 124 10.04 14.72 -5.75
N SER A 125 10.19 13.41 -5.64
CA SER A 125 10.84 12.55 -6.64
C SER A 125 9.90 12.10 -7.76
N GLY A 126 8.64 12.53 -7.75
CA GLY A 126 7.67 12.30 -8.82
C GLY A 126 6.74 11.12 -8.62
N SER A 127 6.57 10.62 -7.37
CA SER A 127 5.57 9.59 -7.12
C SER A 127 4.15 10.14 -7.35
N ILE A 128 3.27 9.30 -7.88
CA ILE A 128 1.83 9.53 -7.96
C ILE A 128 1.25 9.58 -6.54
N ALA A 129 1.63 8.61 -5.72
CA ALA A 129 1.16 8.47 -4.35
C ALA A 129 2.16 7.67 -3.53
N ALA A 130 2.13 7.84 -2.20
CA ALA A 130 2.89 7.03 -1.26
C ALA A 130 2.11 6.84 0.04
N GLY A 131 2.32 5.71 0.71
CA GLY A 131 1.64 5.38 1.96
C GLY A 131 2.17 4.11 2.60
N ILE A 132 1.55 3.70 3.71
CA ILE A 132 1.90 2.48 4.42
C ILE A 132 1.33 1.27 3.68
N SER A 133 2.15 0.25 3.46
CA SER A 133 1.71 -1.04 2.93
C SER A 133 1.19 -1.93 4.08
N GLY A 134 -0.10 -2.21 4.08
CA GLY A 134 -0.74 -3.04 5.11
C GLY A 134 -0.61 -2.44 6.52
N SER A 135 -0.03 -3.19 7.45
CA SER A 135 0.22 -2.75 8.83
C SER A 135 1.55 -2.00 8.99
N GLY A 136 2.35 -1.89 7.95
CA GLY A 136 3.74 -1.48 8.00
C GLY A 136 4.67 -2.62 8.45
N PRO A 137 5.97 -2.39 8.56
CA PRO A 137 6.68 -1.13 8.36
C PRO A 137 6.92 -0.75 6.89
N SER A 138 6.53 -1.59 5.93
CA SER A 138 6.73 -1.32 4.52
C SER A 138 5.97 -0.07 4.06
N ILE A 139 6.64 0.75 3.26
CA ILE A 139 6.09 1.95 2.62
C ILE A 139 6.05 1.68 1.12
N PHE A 140 4.94 2.01 0.47
CA PHE A 140 4.84 1.96 -0.97
C PHE A 140 4.89 3.35 -1.59
N SER A 141 5.40 3.43 -2.82
CA SER A 141 5.26 4.60 -3.68
C SER A 141 4.86 4.15 -5.08
N LEU A 142 3.88 4.81 -5.69
CA LEU A 142 3.40 4.54 -7.04
C LEU A 142 4.07 5.49 -8.04
N SER A 143 4.44 5.00 -9.22
CA SER A 143 4.96 5.82 -10.31
C SER A 143 4.49 5.32 -11.67
N LYS A 144 4.71 6.12 -12.73
CA LYS A 144 4.34 5.75 -14.12
C LYS A 144 5.45 5.03 -14.88
N ASN A 145 6.69 5.05 -14.40
CA ASN A 145 7.81 4.53 -15.16
C ASN A 145 9.01 4.20 -14.27
N ARG A 146 9.89 3.37 -14.81
CA ARG A 146 11.09 2.87 -14.12
C ARG A 146 12.08 3.98 -13.74
N VAL A 147 12.20 5.03 -14.54
CA VAL A 147 13.13 6.15 -14.24
C VAL A 147 12.69 6.87 -12.98
N THR A 148 11.40 7.17 -12.87
CA THR A 148 10.83 7.77 -11.66
C THR A 148 10.93 6.84 -10.46
N SER A 149 10.65 5.53 -10.66
CA SER A 149 10.80 4.54 -9.59
C SER A 149 12.23 4.47 -9.05
N ASN A 150 13.23 4.44 -9.93
CA ASN A 150 14.63 4.44 -9.53
C ASN A 150 14.98 5.72 -8.76
N ASN A 151 14.59 6.90 -9.26
CA ASN A 151 14.84 8.17 -8.57
C ASN A 151 14.21 8.21 -7.17
N ILE A 152 13.00 7.68 -7.01
CA ILE A 152 12.35 7.56 -5.70
C ILE A 152 13.18 6.66 -4.78
N LEU A 153 13.54 5.46 -5.23
CA LEU A 153 14.29 4.51 -4.41
C LEU A 153 15.68 5.07 -4.04
N ASP A 154 16.39 5.67 -5.00
CA ASP A 154 17.72 6.25 -4.77
C ASP A 154 17.67 7.34 -3.69
N LYS A 155 16.68 8.26 -3.78
CA LYS A 155 16.53 9.35 -2.80
C LYS A 155 16.13 8.87 -1.41
N ILE A 156 15.29 7.83 -1.33
CA ILE A 156 14.94 7.18 -0.05
C ILE A 156 16.18 6.48 0.53
N SER A 157 16.93 5.77 -0.32
CA SER A 157 18.16 5.08 0.08
C SER A 157 19.20 6.06 0.63
N ASP A 158 19.43 7.17 -0.06
CA ASP A 158 20.34 8.24 0.41
C ASP A 158 19.93 8.72 1.81
N HIS A 159 18.62 8.92 2.03
CA HIS A 159 18.10 9.40 3.31
C HIS A 159 18.28 8.37 4.42
N TYR A 160 17.83 7.12 4.21
CA TYR A 160 17.96 6.07 5.23
C TYR A 160 19.42 5.76 5.55
N ASN A 161 20.30 5.71 4.54
CA ASN A 161 21.74 5.54 4.76
C ASN A 161 22.33 6.70 5.60
N SER A 162 21.88 7.94 5.38
CA SER A 162 22.34 9.09 6.17
C SER A 162 21.90 9.05 7.64
N MET A 163 20.85 8.26 7.94
CA MET A 163 20.29 8.09 9.27
C MET A 163 20.73 6.76 9.92
N ASP A 164 21.59 5.98 9.24
CA ASP A 164 22.03 4.65 9.68
C ASP A 164 20.84 3.68 9.90
N ILE A 165 19.78 3.81 9.06
CA ILE A 165 18.60 2.95 9.07
C ILE A 165 18.77 1.87 8.02
N ASP A 166 18.84 0.61 8.45
CA ASP A 166 18.89 -0.54 7.54
C ASP A 166 17.50 -0.80 6.93
N PHE A 167 17.45 -1.15 5.63
CA PHE A 167 16.20 -1.33 4.89
C PHE A 167 16.38 -2.21 3.66
N ASP A 168 15.28 -2.80 3.20
CA ASP A 168 15.17 -3.44 1.89
C ASP A 168 14.39 -2.53 0.92
N GLY A 169 14.83 -2.44 -0.34
CA GLY A 169 14.19 -1.66 -1.39
C GLY A 169 13.87 -2.51 -2.63
N PHE A 170 12.65 -2.39 -3.17
CA PHE A 170 12.18 -3.16 -4.32
C PHE A 170 11.44 -2.27 -5.30
N ILE A 171 11.60 -2.54 -6.60
CA ILE A 171 10.82 -1.91 -7.67
C ILE A 171 10.20 -3.01 -8.54
N SER A 172 8.89 -2.95 -8.71
CA SER A 172 8.14 -3.91 -9.53
C SER A 172 6.99 -3.23 -10.28
N LYS A 173 6.54 -3.84 -11.35
CA LYS A 173 5.19 -3.60 -11.89
C LYS A 173 4.16 -4.31 -11.02
N VAL A 174 2.93 -3.82 -11.05
CA VAL A 174 1.81 -4.55 -10.45
C VAL A 174 1.57 -5.82 -11.26
N ASN A 175 1.74 -6.99 -10.62
CA ASN A 175 1.54 -8.27 -11.28
C ASN A 175 0.03 -8.54 -11.50
N SER A 176 -0.45 -8.46 -12.72
CA SER A 176 -1.85 -8.72 -13.08
C SER A 176 -2.19 -10.20 -13.22
N GLY A 177 -1.20 -11.10 -13.13
CA GLY A 177 -1.39 -12.52 -13.47
C GLY A 177 -1.80 -13.43 -12.31
N GLY A 178 -1.73 -12.96 -11.06
CA GLY A 178 -2.02 -13.76 -9.87
C GLY A 178 -1.17 -15.02 -9.75
N ILE A 179 -1.69 -16.00 -8.99
CA ILE A 179 -1.07 -17.33 -8.86
C ILE A 179 -1.27 -18.14 -10.14
N LYS A 180 -0.23 -18.87 -10.55
CA LYS A 180 -0.26 -19.82 -11.66
C LYS A 180 0.21 -21.19 -11.20
N ILE A 181 -0.52 -22.23 -11.59
CA ILE A 181 -0.06 -23.61 -11.43
C ILE A 181 0.91 -23.88 -12.58
N ILE A 182 2.18 -24.15 -12.25
CA ILE A 182 3.23 -24.38 -13.26
C ILE A 182 3.37 -25.87 -13.58
N GLU A 183 3.04 -26.76 -12.64
CA GLU A 183 3.10 -28.21 -12.82
C GLU A 183 2.07 -28.89 -11.93
N THR A 184 1.31 -29.83 -12.48
CA THR A 184 0.44 -30.77 -11.75
C THR A 184 1.01 -32.16 -11.89
N LYS A 185 1.47 -32.74 -10.77
CA LYS A 185 1.82 -34.17 -10.72
C LYS A 185 0.58 -34.97 -10.37
#